data_bde102249b256a2ba8423bbf2217782a
#
_entry.id   bde102249b256a2ba8423bbf2217782a
#
_cell.length_a   1.000
_cell.length_b   1.000
_cell.length_c   1.000
_cell.angle_alpha   90.00
_cell.angle_beta   90.00
_cell.angle_gamma   90.00
#
_symmetry.space_group_name_H-M   'P 1'
#
loop_
_entity.id
_entity.type
_entity.pdbx_description
1 polymer ?
#
loop_
_entity_poly.entity_id
_entity_poly.type
_entity_poly.pdbx_seq_one_letter_code
_entity_poly.pdbx_strand_id
1 'polypeptide(L)'
;MRSTFSILYYINRGKVKTDGTTAIMCRITIDGKSSVFTTGYYCNPECWNTKNETVKDGRTNGLLADLRARLETSYMNLLKETGIITAEMLKNEITCVGTVPMTLLKAGEEERERLRIRSVAINSTSSYRQSKSTQAYLHEYLLSMGMNDLAFEDITEDFGWEYKLYLKGKGCGASHINHCLTWLNRLIYIAVDREILRFNPLADVPYEKKPTGKLKHISRAELQRIMEQPMPERLQELTRRAFIFSLFTNVALNKI
;
A
#
# COMPACT_ATOMS: atom_id res chain seq x y z
N MET A 1 12.52 -17.88 6.72
CA MET A 1 12.29 -17.95 8.19
C MET A 1 11.01 -18.74 8.47
N ARG A 2 10.99 -19.56 9.52
CA ARG A 2 9.73 -20.19 9.96
C ARG A 2 8.94 -19.12 10.71
N SER A 3 7.78 -18.75 10.18
CA SER A 3 6.83 -17.86 10.88
C SER A 3 6.34 -18.56 12.14
N THR A 4 6.34 -17.85 13.27
CA THR A 4 5.80 -18.36 14.54
C THR A 4 4.34 -17.94 14.65
N PHE A 5 3.43 -18.92 14.74
CA PHE A 5 2.00 -18.68 14.91
C PHE A 5 1.51 -19.33 16.20
N SER A 6 0.82 -18.57 17.05
CA SER A 6 0.19 -19.07 18.26
C SER A 6 -1.14 -18.41 18.56
N ILE A 7 -2.04 -19.18 19.16
CA ILE A 7 -3.38 -18.75 19.59
C ILE A 7 -3.50 -19.04 21.08
N LEU A 8 -3.92 -18.03 21.86
CA LEU A 8 -4.13 -18.14 23.30
C LEU A 8 -5.53 -17.65 23.65
N TYR A 9 -6.30 -18.48 24.34
CA TYR A 9 -7.55 -18.06 24.98
C TYR A 9 -7.33 -17.69 26.44
N TYR A 10 -7.94 -16.59 26.88
CA TYR A 10 -7.87 -16.14 28.25
C TYR A 10 -9.08 -15.32 28.66
N ILE A 11 -9.28 -15.13 29.95
CA ILE A 11 -10.34 -14.26 30.50
C ILE A 11 -9.74 -13.08 31.24
N ASN A 12 -10.46 -11.96 31.29
CA ASN A 12 -10.13 -10.84 32.16
C ASN A 12 -11.01 -10.88 33.41
N ARG A 13 -10.44 -11.38 34.52
CA ARG A 13 -11.15 -11.50 35.83
C ARG A 13 -11.56 -10.15 36.43
N GLY A 14 -10.94 -9.03 36.00
CA GLY A 14 -11.31 -7.68 36.43
C GLY A 14 -12.49 -7.08 35.67
N LYS A 15 -12.94 -7.73 34.57
CA LYS A 15 -14.09 -7.26 33.74
C LYS A 15 -15.21 -8.29 33.76
N VAL A 16 -15.87 -8.43 34.91
CA VAL A 16 -17.04 -9.28 35.08
C VAL A 16 -18.30 -8.44 34.85
N LYS A 17 -19.23 -8.95 34.07
CA LYS A 17 -20.55 -8.34 33.85
C LYS A 17 -21.41 -8.47 35.09
N THR A 18 -22.54 -7.73 35.11
CA THR A 18 -23.55 -7.79 36.18
C THR A 18 -24.17 -9.17 36.34
N ASP A 19 -24.15 -9.99 35.30
CA ASP A 19 -24.64 -11.40 35.29
C ASP A 19 -23.61 -12.40 35.82
N GLY A 20 -22.45 -11.94 36.30
CA GLY A 20 -21.39 -12.80 36.84
C GLY A 20 -20.52 -13.45 35.78
N THR A 21 -20.71 -13.12 34.49
CA THR A 21 -19.89 -13.69 33.40
C THR A 21 -18.78 -12.73 32.93
N THR A 22 -17.74 -13.29 32.34
CA THR A 22 -16.66 -12.53 31.67
C THR A 22 -16.47 -13.03 30.24
N ALA A 23 -16.05 -12.15 29.36
CA ALA A 23 -15.77 -12.49 27.96
C ALA A 23 -14.48 -13.32 27.85
N ILE A 24 -14.53 -14.36 27.02
CA ILE A 24 -13.35 -15.11 26.62
C ILE A 24 -12.69 -14.32 25.48
N MET A 25 -11.42 -13.97 25.69
CA MET A 25 -10.57 -13.23 24.75
C MET A 25 -9.70 -14.19 23.98
N CYS A 26 -9.46 -13.89 22.73
CA CYS A 26 -8.47 -14.58 21.88
C CYS A 26 -7.31 -13.64 21.59
N ARG A 27 -6.08 -14.11 21.86
CA ARG A 27 -4.84 -13.46 21.45
C ARG A 27 -4.20 -14.28 20.35
N ILE A 28 -3.98 -13.65 19.21
CA ILE A 28 -3.22 -14.19 18.08
C ILE A 28 -1.83 -13.58 18.15
N THR A 29 -0.78 -14.39 18.04
CA THR A 29 0.60 -13.91 17.95
C THR A 29 1.25 -14.48 16.70
N ILE A 30 1.78 -13.62 15.84
CA ILE A 30 2.52 -13.98 14.63
C ILE A 30 3.82 -13.18 14.64
N ASP A 31 4.95 -13.88 14.55
CA ASP A 31 6.30 -13.32 14.52
C ASP A 31 6.55 -12.27 15.63
N GLY A 32 6.09 -12.59 16.86
CA GLY A 32 6.25 -11.75 18.04
C GLY A 32 5.25 -10.58 18.15
N LYS A 33 4.49 -10.26 17.12
CA LYS A 33 3.41 -9.25 17.17
C LYS A 33 2.09 -9.92 17.53
N SER A 34 1.30 -9.29 18.41
CA SER A 34 0.04 -9.86 18.86
C SER A 34 -1.15 -8.92 18.61
N SER A 35 -2.28 -9.52 18.25
CA SER A 35 -3.58 -8.86 18.19
C SER A 35 -4.59 -9.61 19.07
N VAL A 36 -5.54 -8.87 19.64
CA VAL A 36 -6.53 -9.41 20.60
C VAL A 36 -7.93 -9.03 20.13
N PHE A 37 -8.86 -9.99 20.29
CA PHE A 37 -10.29 -9.75 20.07
C PHE A 37 -11.15 -10.57 21.04
N THR A 38 -12.42 -10.20 21.16
CA THR A 38 -13.41 -10.92 21.94
C THR A 38 -14.00 -12.04 21.11
N THR A 39 -13.99 -13.29 21.62
CA THR A 39 -14.53 -14.45 20.88
C THR A 39 -16.05 -14.42 20.71
N GLY A 40 -16.74 -13.55 21.45
CA GLY A 40 -18.21 -13.54 21.55
C GLY A 40 -18.76 -14.55 22.57
N TYR A 41 -17.92 -15.41 23.14
CA TYR A 41 -18.30 -16.37 24.16
C TYR A 41 -18.00 -15.83 25.56
N TYR A 42 -18.81 -16.25 26.54
CA TYR A 42 -18.73 -15.81 27.93
C TYR A 42 -18.68 -17.01 28.85
N CYS A 43 -18.01 -16.87 29.98
CA CYS A 43 -17.99 -17.91 31.02
C CYS A 43 -17.95 -17.27 32.41
N ASN A 44 -18.31 -18.06 33.42
CA ASN A 44 -18.06 -17.69 34.82
C ASN A 44 -16.53 -17.81 35.10
N PRO A 45 -15.88 -16.77 35.68
CA PRO A 45 -14.45 -16.76 35.96
C PRO A 45 -13.97 -17.95 36.79
N GLU A 46 -14.81 -18.49 37.68
CA GLU A 46 -14.51 -19.66 38.50
C GLU A 46 -14.49 -20.97 37.70
N CYS A 47 -15.17 -21.02 36.59
CA CYS A 47 -15.23 -22.18 35.70
C CYS A 47 -14.08 -22.22 34.68
N TRP A 48 -13.24 -21.17 34.62
CA TRP A 48 -12.15 -21.06 33.66
C TRP A 48 -10.89 -21.75 34.13
N ASN A 49 -10.39 -22.70 33.36
CA ASN A 49 -9.10 -23.35 33.58
C ASN A 49 -8.02 -22.65 32.71
N THR A 50 -7.17 -21.84 33.35
CA THR A 50 -6.14 -21.05 32.64
C THR A 50 -5.05 -21.94 32.01
N LYS A 51 -4.77 -23.12 32.60
CA LYS A 51 -3.71 -24.02 32.10
C LYS A 51 -4.12 -24.72 30.80
N ASN A 52 -5.37 -25.13 30.74
CA ASN A 52 -5.90 -25.87 29.57
C ASN A 52 -6.69 -24.97 28.60
N GLU A 53 -6.87 -23.68 28.92
CA GLU A 53 -7.67 -22.73 28.12
C GLU A 53 -9.11 -23.20 27.88
N THR A 54 -9.71 -23.83 28.91
CA THR A 54 -11.03 -24.47 28.82
C THR A 54 -12.00 -24.00 29.91
N VAL A 55 -13.27 -24.15 29.64
CA VAL A 55 -14.37 -23.92 30.56
C VAL A 55 -14.89 -25.29 31.04
N LYS A 56 -15.60 -25.36 32.18
CA LYS A 56 -16.27 -26.59 32.62
C LYS A 56 -17.39 -27.02 31.62
N ASP A 57 -17.90 -26.11 30.81
CA ASP A 57 -18.92 -26.41 29.84
C ASP A 57 -18.32 -26.95 28.51
N GLY A 58 -18.68 -28.20 28.19
CA GLY A 58 -18.20 -28.87 26.98
C GLY A 58 -18.63 -28.21 25.67
N ARG A 59 -19.82 -27.57 25.63
CA ARG A 59 -20.32 -26.87 24.45
C ARG A 59 -19.44 -25.67 24.11
N THR A 60 -19.11 -24.86 25.10
CA THR A 60 -18.23 -23.69 24.92
C THR A 60 -16.84 -24.13 24.49
N ASN A 61 -16.30 -25.23 25.02
CA ASN A 61 -15.02 -25.77 24.60
C ASN A 61 -15.05 -26.23 23.11
N GLY A 62 -16.14 -26.84 22.66
CA GLY A 62 -16.35 -27.19 21.25
C GLY A 62 -16.30 -25.94 20.36
N LEU A 63 -16.99 -24.88 20.73
CA LEU A 63 -16.99 -23.61 19.97
C LEU A 63 -15.60 -22.93 19.93
N LEU A 64 -14.84 -23.02 21.02
CA LEU A 64 -13.45 -22.52 21.04
C LEU A 64 -12.52 -23.37 20.15
N ALA A 65 -12.71 -24.69 20.12
CA ALA A 65 -11.96 -25.57 19.23
C ALA A 65 -12.28 -25.29 17.75
N ASP A 66 -13.57 -25.10 17.41
CA ASP A 66 -13.99 -24.72 16.06
C ASP A 66 -13.41 -23.36 15.63
N LEU A 67 -13.40 -22.39 16.55
CA LEU A 67 -12.79 -21.08 16.29
C LEU A 67 -11.28 -21.20 16.05
N ARG A 68 -10.57 -22.05 16.82
CA ARG A 68 -9.14 -22.35 16.62
C ARG A 68 -8.88 -22.95 15.25
N ALA A 69 -9.66 -23.96 14.85
CA ALA A 69 -9.55 -24.60 13.53
C ALA A 69 -9.79 -23.59 12.38
N ARG A 70 -10.77 -22.71 12.53
CA ARG A 70 -11.04 -21.64 11.58
C ARG A 70 -9.84 -20.66 11.48
N LEU A 71 -9.27 -20.24 12.60
CA LEU A 71 -8.08 -19.37 12.64
C LEU A 71 -6.88 -20.01 11.95
N GLU A 72 -6.63 -21.30 12.19
CA GLU A 72 -5.54 -22.05 11.54
C GLU A 72 -5.77 -22.17 10.03
N THR A 73 -7.00 -22.44 9.61
CA THR A 73 -7.37 -22.51 8.18
C THR A 73 -7.20 -21.14 7.49
N SER A 74 -7.72 -20.07 8.10
CA SER A 74 -7.58 -18.71 7.57
C SER A 74 -6.11 -18.28 7.50
N TYR A 75 -5.30 -18.63 8.53
CA TYR A 75 -3.87 -18.38 8.52
C TYR A 75 -3.19 -19.01 7.29
N MET A 76 -3.47 -20.30 7.04
CA MET A 76 -2.89 -21.01 5.89
C MET A 76 -3.36 -20.46 4.54
N ASN A 77 -4.62 -20.04 4.44
CA ASN A 77 -5.17 -19.47 3.22
C ASN A 77 -4.56 -18.10 2.92
N LEU A 78 -4.55 -17.21 3.91
CA LEU A 78 -3.96 -15.89 3.77
C LEU A 78 -2.46 -15.95 3.44
N LEU A 79 -1.72 -16.86 4.08
CA LEU A 79 -0.30 -17.06 3.79
C LEU A 79 -0.07 -17.51 2.35
N LYS A 80 -0.95 -18.37 1.79
CA LYS A 80 -0.88 -18.80 0.38
C LYS A 80 -1.22 -17.67 -0.59
N GLU A 81 -2.20 -16.84 -0.25
CA GLU A 81 -2.69 -15.78 -1.13
C GLU A 81 -1.76 -14.56 -1.17
N THR A 82 -1.25 -14.15 0.00
CA THR A 82 -0.51 -12.89 0.15
C THR A 82 0.99 -13.08 0.33
N GLY A 83 1.43 -14.29 0.70
CA GLY A 83 2.83 -14.60 1.01
C GLY A 83 3.32 -14.02 2.36
N ILE A 84 2.56 -13.14 2.98
CA ILE A 84 2.81 -12.54 4.29
C ILE A 84 1.52 -12.51 5.10
N ILE A 85 1.64 -12.54 6.42
CA ILE A 85 0.49 -12.48 7.31
C ILE A 85 0.86 -11.78 8.62
N THR A 86 -0.05 -10.93 9.13
CA THR A 86 0.05 -10.30 10.44
C THR A 86 -1.08 -10.77 11.36
N ALA A 87 -0.89 -10.62 12.67
CA ALA A 87 -1.92 -10.96 13.65
C ALA A 87 -3.19 -10.11 13.47
N GLU A 88 -3.05 -8.86 13.00
CA GLU A 88 -4.18 -7.97 12.73
C GLU A 88 -4.95 -8.39 11.47
N MET A 89 -4.24 -8.78 10.39
CA MET A 89 -4.88 -9.32 9.18
C MET A 89 -5.75 -10.54 9.50
N LEU A 90 -5.20 -11.48 10.29
CA LEU A 90 -5.93 -12.69 10.67
C LEU A 90 -7.12 -12.39 11.58
N LYS A 91 -6.98 -11.45 12.52
CA LYS A 91 -8.10 -10.98 13.36
C LYS A 91 -9.20 -10.39 12.49
N ASN A 92 -8.90 -9.48 11.57
CA ASN A 92 -9.88 -8.82 10.71
C ASN A 92 -10.63 -9.82 9.83
N GLU A 93 -9.96 -10.83 9.30
CA GLU A 93 -10.56 -11.93 8.55
C GLU A 93 -11.61 -12.68 9.37
N ILE A 94 -11.27 -13.04 10.61
CA ILE A 94 -12.16 -13.84 11.48
C ILE A 94 -13.31 -13.03 12.06
N THR A 95 -13.08 -11.76 12.41
CA THR A 95 -14.12 -10.92 13.02
C THR A 95 -15.06 -10.31 11.97
N CYS A 96 -14.79 -10.51 10.68
CA CYS A 96 -15.50 -9.86 9.57
C CYS A 96 -15.52 -8.32 9.71
N VAL A 97 -14.59 -7.77 10.48
CA VAL A 97 -14.40 -6.34 10.64
C VAL A 97 -13.36 -5.89 9.63
N GLY A 98 -13.86 -5.38 8.52
CA GLY A 98 -13.01 -4.76 7.52
C GLY A 98 -12.54 -5.72 6.43
N THR A 99 -12.50 -5.18 5.27
CA THR A 99 -11.96 -5.60 3.98
C THR A 99 -10.88 -6.69 4.03
N VAL A 100 -10.87 -7.50 2.98
CA VAL A 100 -9.79 -8.42 2.56
C VAL A 100 -8.42 -7.89 3.01
N PRO A 101 -7.57 -8.74 3.65
CA PRO A 101 -6.22 -8.35 4.05
C PRO A 101 -5.50 -7.68 2.89
N MET A 102 -5.22 -6.40 3.04
CA MET A 102 -4.62 -5.60 1.99
C MET A 102 -3.15 -5.40 2.31
N THR A 103 -2.31 -5.89 1.40
CA THR A 103 -0.87 -5.65 1.43
C THR A 103 -0.51 -4.51 0.49
N LEU A 104 0.70 -4.00 0.61
CA LEU A 104 1.17 -2.83 -0.14
C LEU A 104 1.12 -3.05 -1.65
N LEU A 105 1.61 -4.19 -2.15
CA LEU A 105 1.60 -4.48 -3.59
C LEU A 105 0.20 -4.80 -4.10
N LYS A 106 -0.61 -5.52 -3.33
CA LYS A 106 -2.02 -5.80 -3.68
C LYS A 106 -2.83 -4.51 -3.81
N ALA A 107 -2.66 -3.56 -2.88
CA ALA A 107 -3.26 -2.24 -2.98
C ALA A 107 -2.82 -1.49 -4.25
N GLY A 108 -1.52 -1.63 -4.60
CA GLY A 108 -0.98 -1.08 -5.84
C GLY A 108 -1.61 -1.68 -7.10
N GLU A 109 -1.87 -2.98 -7.12
CA GLU A 109 -2.54 -3.65 -8.22
C GLU A 109 -3.99 -3.19 -8.37
N GLU A 110 -4.75 -3.12 -7.29
CA GLU A 110 -6.13 -2.62 -7.29
C GLU A 110 -6.19 -1.15 -7.78
N GLU A 111 -5.30 -0.30 -7.29
CA GLU A 111 -5.27 1.10 -7.69
C GLU A 111 -4.83 1.28 -9.16
N ARG A 112 -3.90 0.46 -9.65
CA ARG A 112 -3.52 0.44 -11.07
C ARG A 112 -4.68 0.02 -11.95
N GLU A 113 -5.48 -0.96 -11.53
CA GLU A 113 -6.68 -1.36 -12.28
C GLU A 113 -7.72 -0.23 -12.34
N ARG A 114 -7.92 0.50 -11.24
CA ARG A 114 -8.77 1.71 -11.24
C ARG A 114 -8.24 2.77 -12.22
N LEU A 115 -6.93 3.00 -12.23
CA LEU A 115 -6.31 3.94 -13.17
C LEU A 115 -6.44 3.45 -14.62
N ARG A 116 -6.37 2.14 -14.87
CA ARG A 116 -6.60 1.56 -16.19
C ARG A 116 -8.02 1.83 -16.68
N ILE A 117 -9.02 1.54 -15.87
CA ILE A 117 -10.43 1.78 -16.20
C ILE A 117 -10.65 3.29 -16.46
N ARG A 118 -10.15 4.15 -15.58
CA ARG A 118 -10.23 5.60 -15.74
C ARG A 118 -9.55 6.07 -17.01
N SER A 119 -8.40 5.50 -17.39
CA SER A 119 -7.65 5.92 -18.58
C SER A 119 -8.42 5.73 -19.86
N VAL A 120 -9.28 4.71 -19.93
CA VAL A 120 -10.19 4.49 -21.06
C VAL A 120 -11.30 5.54 -21.07
N ALA A 121 -11.91 5.80 -19.90
CA ALA A 121 -13.02 6.73 -19.78
C ALA A 121 -12.66 8.17 -20.16
N ILE A 122 -11.44 8.63 -19.82
CA ILE A 122 -10.99 10.02 -20.07
C ILE A 122 -10.03 10.12 -21.26
N ASN A 123 -9.80 9.04 -22.00
CA ASN A 123 -8.85 8.96 -23.12
C ASN A 123 -7.44 9.51 -22.78
N SER A 124 -6.94 9.23 -21.56
CA SER A 124 -5.63 9.66 -21.09
C SER A 124 -4.91 8.55 -20.34
N THR A 125 -3.80 8.06 -20.88
CA THR A 125 -3.06 6.88 -20.36
C THR A 125 -1.86 7.23 -19.50
N SER A 126 -1.50 8.50 -19.33
CA SER A 126 -0.25 8.92 -18.66
C SER A 126 -0.14 8.44 -17.21
N SER A 127 -1.19 8.65 -16.40
CA SER A 127 -1.20 8.21 -14.98
C SER A 127 -1.11 6.69 -14.86
N TYR A 128 -1.81 5.95 -15.72
CA TYR A 128 -1.74 4.49 -15.74
C TYR A 128 -0.34 3.98 -16.14
N ARG A 129 0.29 4.58 -17.17
CA ARG A 129 1.66 4.22 -17.56
C ARG A 129 2.66 4.52 -16.45
N GLN A 130 2.52 5.66 -15.79
CA GLN A 130 3.37 6.04 -14.66
C GLN A 130 3.21 5.07 -13.49
N SER A 131 1.99 4.66 -13.15
CA SER A 131 1.74 3.70 -12.07
C SER A 131 2.41 2.33 -12.31
N LYS A 132 2.52 1.88 -13.57
CA LYS A 132 3.26 0.65 -13.90
C LYS A 132 4.73 0.74 -13.51
N SER A 133 5.39 1.84 -13.90
CA SER A 133 6.80 2.05 -13.60
C SER A 133 7.04 2.19 -12.10
N THR A 134 6.26 3.03 -11.41
CA THR A 134 6.45 3.26 -9.97
C THR A 134 6.14 2.00 -9.13
N GLN A 135 5.14 1.20 -9.52
CA GLN A 135 4.86 -0.08 -8.88
C GLN A 135 5.99 -1.09 -9.09
N ALA A 136 6.59 -1.14 -10.28
CA ALA A 136 7.71 -2.02 -10.57
C ALA A 136 8.95 -1.69 -9.70
N TYR A 137 9.28 -0.41 -9.53
CA TYR A 137 10.37 0.02 -8.63
C TYR A 137 10.09 -0.33 -7.17
N LEU A 138 8.85 -0.20 -6.71
CA LEU A 138 8.46 -0.58 -5.35
C LEU A 138 8.61 -2.09 -5.14
N HIS A 139 8.13 -2.90 -6.09
CA HIS A 139 8.28 -4.36 -6.04
C HIS A 139 9.76 -4.78 -6.06
N GLU A 140 10.56 -4.19 -6.93
CA GLU A 140 12.01 -4.48 -7.00
C GLU A 140 12.73 -4.13 -5.69
N TYR A 141 12.34 -3.04 -5.04
CA TYR A 141 12.85 -2.67 -3.73
C TYR A 141 12.51 -3.72 -2.67
N LEU A 142 11.25 -4.16 -2.57
CA LEU A 142 10.85 -5.21 -1.64
C LEU A 142 11.62 -6.52 -1.89
N LEU A 143 11.79 -6.92 -3.15
CA LEU A 143 12.58 -8.09 -3.51
C LEU A 143 14.05 -7.95 -3.08
N SER A 144 14.62 -6.75 -3.15
CA SER A 144 16.01 -6.50 -2.71
C SER A 144 16.18 -6.67 -1.19
N MET A 145 15.09 -6.54 -0.42
CA MET A 145 15.04 -6.83 1.02
C MET A 145 14.66 -8.29 1.34
N GLY A 146 14.49 -9.13 0.30
CA GLY A 146 14.06 -10.52 0.45
C GLY A 146 12.58 -10.69 0.79
N MET A 147 11.74 -9.67 0.53
CA MET A 147 10.31 -9.68 0.79
C MET A 147 9.53 -9.73 -0.53
N ASN A 148 8.48 -10.55 -0.58
CA ASN A 148 7.58 -10.62 -1.73
C ASN A 148 6.50 -9.53 -1.72
N ASP A 149 6.09 -9.10 -0.53
CA ASP A 149 5.12 -8.03 -0.28
C ASP A 149 5.30 -7.50 1.15
N LEU A 150 4.57 -6.46 1.55
CA LEU A 150 4.65 -5.84 2.86
C LEU A 150 3.25 -5.50 3.40
N ALA A 151 2.99 -5.82 4.67
CA ALA A 151 1.78 -5.38 5.35
C ALA A 151 1.87 -3.88 5.67
N PHE A 152 0.74 -3.17 5.61
CA PHE A 152 0.74 -1.72 5.87
C PHE A 152 1.20 -1.36 7.28
N GLU A 153 0.90 -2.22 8.27
CA GLU A 153 1.28 -2.02 9.68
C GLU A 153 2.81 -2.09 9.90
N ASP A 154 3.54 -2.68 8.96
CA ASP A 154 5.00 -2.79 9.02
C ASP A 154 5.72 -1.63 8.31
N ILE A 155 4.98 -0.73 7.66
CA ILE A 155 5.55 0.46 7.01
C ILE A 155 5.87 1.50 8.09
N THR A 156 7.14 1.85 8.17
CA THR A 156 7.67 2.89 9.07
C THR A 156 8.19 4.08 8.29
N GLU A 157 8.52 5.18 8.98
CA GLU A 157 9.20 6.31 8.37
C GLU A 157 10.55 5.90 7.74
N ASP A 158 11.30 5.03 8.44
CA ASP A 158 12.59 4.51 7.96
C ASP A 158 12.46 3.78 6.62
N PHE A 159 11.37 3.00 6.43
CA PHE A 159 11.08 2.36 5.14
C PHE A 159 11.02 3.39 3.99
N GLY A 160 10.42 4.55 4.23
CA GLY A 160 10.34 5.63 3.24
C GLY A 160 11.70 6.24 2.92
N TRP A 161 12.54 6.45 3.94
CA TRP A 161 13.90 6.95 3.77
C TRP A 161 14.80 5.95 3.04
N GLU A 162 14.74 4.67 3.39
CA GLU A 162 15.51 3.59 2.75
C GLU A 162 15.08 3.39 1.30
N TYR A 163 13.76 3.41 1.01
CA TYR A 163 13.26 3.37 -0.36
C TYR A 163 13.78 4.52 -1.21
N LYS A 164 13.78 5.73 -0.66
CA LYS A 164 14.34 6.91 -1.31
C LYS A 164 15.82 6.76 -1.60
N LEU A 165 16.60 6.22 -0.64
CA LEU A 165 18.02 5.94 -0.79
C LEU A 165 18.28 4.88 -1.87
N TYR A 166 17.48 3.80 -1.88
CA TYR A 166 17.51 2.77 -2.90
C TYR A 166 17.31 3.35 -4.32
N LEU A 167 16.30 4.21 -4.49
CA LEU A 167 16.06 4.87 -5.78
C LEU A 167 17.23 5.76 -6.23
N LYS A 168 17.90 6.44 -5.31
CA LYS A 168 19.15 7.19 -5.59
C LYS A 168 20.26 6.27 -6.03
N GLY A 169 20.45 5.14 -5.36
CA GLY A 169 21.44 4.12 -5.71
C GLY A 169 21.22 3.54 -7.11
N LYS A 170 19.96 3.47 -7.57
CA LYS A 170 19.60 3.11 -8.95
C LYS A 170 19.84 4.23 -9.97
N GLY A 171 20.33 5.40 -9.56
CA GLY A 171 20.56 6.54 -10.45
C GLY A 171 19.30 7.28 -10.87
N CYS A 172 18.17 7.11 -10.16
CA CYS A 172 16.93 7.82 -10.46
C CYS A 172 17.06 9.33 -10.21
N GLY A 173 16.61 10.14 -11.16
CA GLY A 173 16.57 11.59 -10.99
C GLY A 173 15.44 12.04 -10.04
N ALA A 174 15.57 13.24 -9.45
CA ALA A 174 14.67 13.79 -8.45
C ALA A 174 13.17 13.72 -8.84
N SER A 175 12.85 13.97 -10.12
CA SER A 175 11.47 13.88 -10.61
C SER A 175 10.92 12.46 -10.52
N HIS A 176 11.71 11.44 -10.87
CA HIS A 176 11.30 10.05 -10.82
C HIS A 176 11.15 9.57 -9.38
N ILE A 177 12.09 9.92 -8.50
CA ILE A 177 12.02 9.63 -7.06
C ILE A 177 10.72 10.19 -6.48
N ASN A 178 10.39 11.45 -6.80
CA ASN A 178 9.15 12.07 -6.33
C ASN A 178 7.90 11.36 -6.87
N HIS A 179 7.92 10.83 -8.09
CA HIS A 179 6.81 10.01 -8.60
C HIS A 179 6.66 8.70 -7.85
N CYS A 180 7.77 8.04 -7.50
CA CYS A 180 7.76 6.82 -6.69
C CYS A 180 7.25 7.08 -5.27
N LEU A 181 7.68 8.16 -4.63
CA LEU A 181 7.19 8.56 -3.30
C LEU A 181 5.71 8.96 -3.34
N THR A 182 5.27 9.68 -4.38
CA THR A 182 3.85 10.02 -4.56
C THR A 182 3.00 8.76 -4.72
N TRP A 183 3.48 7.76 -5.45
CA TRP A 183 2.80 6.48 -5.59
C TRP A 183 2.68 5.75 -4.25
N LEU A 184 3.79 5.62 -3.52
CA LEU A 184 3.81 4.99 -2.20
C LEU A 184 2.86 5.70 -1.22
N ASN A 185 2.92 7.04 -1.13
CA ASN A 185 1.99 7.82 -0.31
C ASN A 185 0.52 7.60 -0.70
N ARG A 186 0.22 7.49 -2.00
CA ARG A 186 -1.14 7.19 -2.47
C ARG A 186 -1.65 5.86 -1.94
N LEU A 187 -0.82 4.81 -1.95
CA LEU A 187 -1.18 3.49 -1.41
C LEU A 187 -1.41 3.56 0.10
N ILE A 188 -0.57 4.29 0.83
CA ILE A 188 -0.71 4.50 2.27
C ILE A 188 -2.01 5.24 2.59
N TYR A 189 -2.36 6.29 1.83
CA TYR A 189 -3.65 6.98 2.04
C TYR A 189 -4.86 6.09 1.75
N ILE A 190 -4.78 5.16 0.79
CA ILE A 190 -5.82 4.14 0.59
C ILE A 190 -5.97 3.27 1.86
N ALA A 191 -4.87 2.92 2.52
CA ALA A 191 -4.90 2.17 3.76
C ALA A 191 -5.45 2.99 4.94
N VAL A 192 -5.18 4.30 4.99
CA VAL A 192 -5.76 5.22 5.96
C VAL A 192 -7.27 5.39 5.74
N ASP A 193 -7.70 5.59 4.49
CA ASP A 193 -9.12 5.73 4.13
C ASP A 193 -9.93 4.44 4.43
N ARG A 194 -9.26 3.29 4.47
CA ARG A 194 -9.85 1.99 4.83
C ARG A 194 -9.66 1.63 6.31
N GLU A 195 -9.21 2.57 7.14
CA GLU A 195 -8.97 2.39 8.57
C GLU A 195 -7.96 1.28 8.93
N ILE A 196 -7.12 0.83 7.96
CA ILE A 196 -6.00 -0.09 8.19
C ILE A 196 -4.88 0.63 8.95
N LEU A 197 -4.61 1.87 8.57
CA LEU A 197 -3.68 2.76 9.25
C LEU A 197 -4.42 3.95 9.87
N ARG A 198 -3.96 4.43 11.02
CA ARG A 198 -4.53 5.62 11.68
C ARG A 198 -3.98 6.93 11.09
N PHE A 199 -2.75 6.91 10.58
CA PHE A 199 -2.07 8.07 10.01
C PHE A 199 -1.04 7.59 8.98
N ASN A 200 -0.55 8.52 8.17
CA ASN A 200 0.51 8.21 7.20
C ASN A 200 1.88 8.20 7.89
N PRO A 201 2.57 7.05 8.00
CA PRO A 201 3.89 6.96 8.62
C PRO A 201 5.00 7.69 7.83
N LEU A 202 4.76 8.03 6.56
CA LEU A 202 5.72 8.72 5.69
C LEU A 202 5.49 10.24 5.59
N ALA A 203 4.67 10.83 6.46
CA ALA A 203 4.33 12.25 6.39
C ALA A 203 5.57 13.16 6.43
N ASP A 204 6.58 12.76 7.20
CA ASP A 204 7.83 13.52 7.40
C ASP A 204 8.94 13.18 6.39
N VAL A 205 8.71 12.25 5.44
CA VAL A 205 9.66 11.92 4.38
C VAL A 205 9.58 12.98 3.26
N PRO A 206 10.57 13.88 3.13
CA PRO A 206 10.49 14.98 2.17
C PRO A 206 10.74 14.51 0.75
N TYR A 207 10.06 15.15 -0.19
CA TYR A 207 10.34 15.01 -1.61
C TYR A 207 11.73 15.56 -1.98
N GLU A 208 12.33 15.02 -3.04
CA GLU A 208 13.59 15.53 -3.58
C GLU A 208 13.41 16.91 -4.22
N LYS A 209 14.35 17.81 -3.94
CA LYS A 209 14.39 19.11 -4.61
C LYS A 209 14.70 18.92 -6.08
N LYS A 210 13.80 19.37 -6.94
CA LYS A 210 14.08 19.37 -8.39
C LYS A 210 15.14 20.43 -8.70
N PRO A 211 16.14 20.14 -9.55
CA PRO A 211 17.04 21.15 -10.02
C PRO A 211 16.24 22.27 -10.72
N THR A 212 16.60 23.50 -10.47
CA THR A 212 16.01 24.66 -11.14
C THR A 212 16.25 24.50 -12.64
N GLY A 213 15.19 24.25 -13.40
CA GLY A 213 15.29 24.17 -14.85
C GLY A 213 15.78 25.50 -15.40
N LYS A 214 16.83 25.50 -16.21
CA LYS A 214 17.14 26.67 -17.00
C LYS A 214 15.95 26.97 -17.90
N LEU A 215 15.41 28.17 -17.79
CA LEU A 215 14.38 28.64 -18.71
C LEU A 215 14.94 28.55 -20.13
N LYS A 216 14.41 27.59 -20.89
CA LYS A 216 14.73 27.49 -22.32
C LYS A 216 13.90 28.56 -23.03
N HIS A 217 14.54 29.60 -23.42
CA HIS A 217 13.94 30.63 -24.26
C HIS A 217 14.69 30.64 -25.60
N ILE A 218 13.97 30.95 -26.64
CA ILE A 218 14.56 31.17 -27.99
C ILE A 218 14.83 32.64 -28.12
N SER A 219 16.09 32.98 -28.34
CA SER A 219 16.49 34.37 -28.65
C SER A 219 15.96 34.81 -30.03
N ARG A 220 15.87 36.12 -30.24
CA ARG A 220 15.45 36.66 -31.53
C ARG A 220 16.35 36.19 -32.68
N ALA A 221 17.65 36.09 -32.47
CA ALA A 221 18.60 35.61 -33.44
C ALA A 221 18.42 34.12 -33.79
N GLU A 222 18.10 33.28 -32.76
CA GLU A 222 17.80 31.86 -32.98
C GLU A 222 16.47 31.67 -33.72
N LEU A 223 15.47 32.45 -33.36
CA LEU A 223 14.20 32.45 -34.09
C LEU A 223 14.39 32.81 -35.56
N GLN A 224 15.19 33.85 -35.85
CA GLN A 224 15.48 34.27 -37.23
C GLN A 224 16.19 33.16 -38.00
N ARG A 225 17.18 32.49 -37.42
CA ARG A 225 17.83 31.31 -38.03
C ARG A 225 16.83 30.18 -38.32
N ILE A 226 15.91 29.88 -37.38
CA ILE A 226 14.88 28.86 -37.60
C ILE A 226 13.97 29.27 -38.79
N MET A 227 13.66 30.54 -38.94
CA MET A 227 12.83 31.05 -40.05
C MET A 227 13.53 30.97 -41.40
N GLU A 228 14.83 31.23 -41.46
CA GLU A 228 15.65 31.31 -42.67
C GLU A 228 16.25 29.95 -43.09
N GLN A 229 16.32 28.95 -42.20
CA GLN A 229 16.90 27.66 -42.51
C GLN A 229 16.13 26.91 -43.59
N PRO A 230 16.77 26.45 -44.68
CA PRO A 230 16.10 25.59 -45.65
C PRO A 230 15.61 24.29 -45.05
N MET A 231 14.36 23.90 -45.30
CA MET A 231 13.81 22.62 -44.85
C MET A 231 13.63 21.71 -46.06
N PRO A 232 14.42 20.60 -46.15
CA PRO A 232 14.38 19.73 -47.33
C PRO A 232 13.10 18.91 -47.44
N GLU A 233 12.44 18.65 -46.30
CA GLU A 233 11.26 17.79 -46.22
C GLU A 233 9.99 18.60 -45.94
N ARG A 234 8.90 18.30 -46.66
CA ARG A 234 7.59 18.94 -46.48
C ARG A 234 7.11 18.88 -45.02
N LEU A 235 7.32 17.78 -44.32
CA LEU A 235 6.89 17.63 -42.94
C LEU A 235 7.68 18.55 -41.98
N GLN A 236 8.98 18.72 -42.20
CA GLN A 236 9.83 19.64 -41.46
C GLN A 236 9.39 21.11 -41.67
N GLU A 237 9.06 21.47 -42.89
CA GLU A 237 8.55 22.80 -43.21
C GLU A 237 7.19 23.07 -42.53
N LEU A 238 6.25 22.13 -42.55
CA LEU A 238 4.99 22.22 -41.83
C LEU A 238 5.18 22.37 -40.34
N THR A 239 6.07 21.58 -39.76
CA THR A 239 6.41 21.63 -38.33
C THR A 239 7.01 22.98 -37.94
N ARG A 240 7.90 23.54 -38.76
CA ARG A 240 8.48 24.87 -38.59
C ARG A 240 7.40 25.96 -38.62
N ARG A 241 6.52 25.96 -39.63
CA ARG A 241 5.40 26.92 -39.72
C ARG A 241 4.47 26.85 -38.52
N ALA A 242 4.11 25.66 -38.12
CA ALA A 242 3.28 25.44 -36.93
C ALA A 242 3.95 25.98 -35.67
N PHE A 243 5.25 25.71 -35.51
CA PHE A 243 6.05 26.22 -34.39
C PHE A 243 6.11 27.76 -34.37
N ILE A 244 6.42 28.38 -35.50
CA ILE A 244 6.47 29.85 -35.64
C ILE A 244 5.08 30.46 -35.35
N PHE A 245 4.03 29.86 -35.88
CA PHE A 245 2.65 30.29 -35.63
C PHE A 245 2.32 30.24 -34.14
N SER A 246 2.70 29.14 -33.44
CA SER A 246 2.44 29.00 -32.00
C SER A 246 3.20 30.05 -31.17
N LEU A 247 4.41 30.41 -31.55
CA LEU A 247 5.18 31.46 -30.89
C LEU A 247 4.54 32.85 -30.97
N PHE A 248 3.99 33.20 -32.13
CA PHE A 248 3.39 34.50 -32.32
C PHE A 248 1.95 34.61 -31.81
N THR A 249 1.21 33.52 -31.83
CA THR A 249 -0.22 33.51 -31.41
C THR A 249 -0.43 33.02 -29.98
N ASN A 250 0.61 32.49 -29.32
CA ASN A 250 0.52 31.80 -28.02
C ASN A 250 -0.51 30.65 -27.97
N VAL A 251 -0.86 30.13 -29.17
CA VAL A 251 -1.76 28.97 -29.28
C VAL A 251 -0.94 27.70 -29.18
N ALA A 252 -1.18 26.88 -28.12
CA ALA A 252 -0.60 25.57 -28.00
C ALA A 252 -1.09 24.67 -29.14
N LEU A 253 -0.17 24.05 -29.87
CA LEU A 253 -0.49 23.01 -30.85
C LEU A 253 -0.95 21.75 -30.07
N ASN A 254 -2.21 21.69 -29.72
CA ASN A 254 -2.86 20.52 -29.22
C ASN A 254 -3.23 19.62 -30.39
N LYS A 255 -2.46 18.53 -30.54
CA LYS A 255 -2.73 17.34 -31.36
C LYS A 255 -3.51 17.59 -32.66
N ILE A 256 -2.78 17.70 -33.74
CA ILE A 256 -3.28 17.25 -35.07
C ILE A 256 -3.01 15.75 -35.17
#